data_0f390cf82da0335bc695ef8f0045ef05
#
_entry.id   0f390cf82da0335bc695ef8f0045ef05
#
_cell.length_a   1.000
_cell.length_b   1.000
_cell.length_c   1.000
_cell.angle_alpha   90.00
_cell.angle_beta   90.00
_cell.angle_gamma   90.00
#
_symmetry.space_group_name_H-M   'P 1'
#
loop_
_entity.id
_entity.type
_entity.pdbx_description
1 polymer ?
#
loop_
_entity_poly.entity_id
_entity_poly.type
_entity_poly.pdbx_seq_one_letter_code
_entity_poly.pdbx_strand_id
1 'polypeptide(L)'
;LVGSEMCIRDSPKIVKVNLTGKLSPWVSAKDVILEVLRRMSVKGGVGKVIEYCGEGVKTLTVPERATITNMGAELGATTSIFPSDETTLAFLKAQDRADVWSELKADDDAVYDEQIDIDLSQLVPLAACPHSPDNVKSVNEIGKLKIDQVCIGSCTNSSYVDMMKVAHILKGKTVDPSVSLAIAPGSKQVLNMIAENGALADMIAAGARILESACGPCIGMGQSPNSKGVSLRTFNRNFEGRSGTKDGQIYLV
;
A
#
# COMPACT_ATOMS: atom_id res chain seq x y z
N LEU A 1 -13.76 40.23 3.36
CA LEU A 1 -13.07 39.88 2.10
C LEU A 1 -12.46 38.51 2.07
N VAL A 2 -12.24 37.90 3.23
CA VAL A 2 -11.64 36.55 3.31
C VAL A 2 -12.66 35.43 3.04
N GLY A 3 -13.96 35.73 3.21
CA GLY A 3 -15.01 34.71 3.08
C GLY A 3 -15.41 34.36 1.64
N SER A 4 -15.28 35.32 0.70
CA SER A 4 -15.75 35.07 -0.67
C SER A 4 -14.78 34.20 -1.49
N GLU A 5 -13.49 34.37 -1.33
CA GLU A 5 -12.50 33.54 -2.06
C GLU A 5 -12.35 32.13 -1.47
N MET A 6 -12.61 31.97 -0.17
CA MET A 6 -12.64 30.62 0.44
C MET A 6 -13.86 29.78 0.00
N CYS A 7 -14.94 30.44 -0.47
CA CYS A 7 -16.11 29.74 -0.99
C CYS A 7 -16.01 29.38 -2.48
N ILE A 8 -15.02 29.89 -3.20
CA ILE A 8 -14.77 29.59 -4.62
C ILE A 8 -13.69 28.50 -4.78
N ARG A 9 -13.53 27.63 -3.84
CA ARG A 9 -12.78 26.39 -4.10
C ARG A 9 -13.67 25.51 -4.95
N ASP A 10 -13.22 25.26 -6.16
CA ASP A 10 -13.87 24.28 -7.01
C ASP A 10 -14.01 22.97 -6.25
N SER A 11 -15.20 22.39 -6.26
CA SER A 11 -15.41 21.06 -5.73
C SER A 11 -14.47 20.10 -6.46
N PRO A 12 -13.81 19.18 -5.77
CA PRO A 12 -12.94 18.22 -6.44
C PRO A 12 -13.79 17.36 -7.38
N LYS A 13 -13.24 16.99 -8.52
CA LYS A 13 -13.83 15.99 -9.40
C LYS A 13 -13.86 14.64 -8.71
N ILE A 14 -14.85 13.83 -9.02
CA ILE A 14 -14.98 12.49 -8.46
C ILE A 14 -14.67 11.46 -9.53
N VAL A 15 -13.65 10.65 -9.27
CA VAL A 15 -13.25 9.52 -10.13
C VAL A 15 -13.76 8.23 -9.51
N LYS A 16 -14.61 7.53 -10.24
CA LYS A 16 -15.07 6.20 -9.89
C LYS A 16 -14.04 5.16 -10.30
N VAL A 17 -13.53 4.36 -9.36
CA VAL A 17 -12.76 3.15 -9.66
C VAL A 17 -13.66 1.94 -9.38
N ASN A 18 -14.18 1.36 -10.44
CA ASN A 18 -15.07 0.22 -10.37
C ASN A 18 -14.26 -1.08 -10.37
N LEU A 19 -14.31 -1.80 -9.25
CA LEU A 19 -13.60 -3.07 -9.06
C LEU A 19 -14.57 -4.23 -9.29
N THR A 20 -14.18 -5.17 -10.15
CA THR A 20 -14.91 -6.41 -10.41
C THR A 20 -14.03 -7.63 -10.16
N GLY A 21 -14.63 -8.81 -10.06
CA GLY A 21 -13.88 -10.04 -9.85
C GLY A 21 -13.21 -10.14 -8.46
N LYS A 22 -12.14 -10.91 -8.39
CA LYS A 22 -11.39 -11.20 -7.15
C LYS A 22 -9.90 -11.32 -7.47
N LEU A 23 -9.05 -10.89 -6.53
CA LEU A 23 -7.59 -11.01 -6.66
C LEU A 23 -7.16 -12.46 -6.86
N SER A 24 -6.31 -12.68 -7.87
CA SER A 24 -5.68 -13.96 -8.15
C SER A 24 -4.55 -14.26 -7.14
N PRO A 25 -4.11 -15.52 -7.00
CA PRO A 25 -2.93 -15.84 -6.20
C PRO A 25 -1.73 -15.00 -6.61
N TRP A 26 -0.95 -14.55 -5.63
CA TRP A 26 0.23 -13.68 -5.78
C TRP A 26 -0.08 -12.22 -6.20
N VAL A 27 -1.33 -11.87 -6.41
CA VAL A 27 -1.77 -10.48 -6.60
C VAL A 27 -2.29 -9.93 -5.28
N SER A 28 -1.91 -8.72 -4.94
CA SER A 28 -2.24 -8.05 -3.69
C SER A 28 -3.06 -6.77 -3.92
N ALA A 29 -3.59 -6.21 -2.85
CA ALA A 29 -4.24 -4.90 -2.90
C ALA A 29 -3.32 -3.79 -3.42
N LYS A 30 -2.01 -3.94 -3.22
CA LYS A 30 -1.03 -2.99 -3.75
C LYS A 30 -0.99 -2.98 -5.27
N ASP A 31 -1.17 -4.13 -5.92
CA ASP A 31 -1.23 -4.21 -7.38
C ASP A 31 -2.43 -3.42 -7.93
N VAL A 32 -3.53 -3.34 -7.18
CA VAL A 32 -4.68 -2.51 -7.56
C VAL A 32 -4.30 -1.03 -7.67
N ILE A 33 -3.69 -0.48 -6.63
CA ILE A 33 -3.30 0.94 -6.64
C ILE A 33 -2.12 1.21 -7.59
N LEU A 34 -1.22 0.26 -7.79
CA LEU A 34 -0.18 0.37 -8.80
C LEU A 34 -0.78 0.44 -10.21
N GLU A 35 -1.83 -0.35 -10.49
CA GLU A 35 -2.56 -0.26 -11.77
C GLU A 35 -3.27 1.09 -11.93
N VAL A 36 -3.86 1.64 -10.87
CA VAL A 36 -4.44 3.00 -10.90
C VAL A 36 -3.35 4.04 -11.18
N LEU A 37 -2.19 3.95 -10.51
CA LEU A 37 -1.04 4.82 -10.74
C LEU A 37 -0.53 4.72 -12.18
N ARG A 38 -0.46 3.51 -12.73
CA ARG A 38 -0.05 3.28 -14.12
C ARG A 38 -0.97 3.98 -15.12
N ARG A 39 -2.29 4.04 -14.83
CA ARG A 39 -3.30 4.70 -15.71
C ARG A 39 -3.37 6.20 -15.52
N MET A 40 -3.28 6.69 -14.29
CA MET A 40 -3.50 8.10 -13.94
C MET A 40 -2.21 8.92 -13.82
N SER A 41 -1.06 8.28 -13.55
CA SER A 41 0.20 8.91 -13.15
C SER A 41 0.17 9.58 -11.76
N VAL A 42 1.33 10.05 -11.28
CA VAL A 42 1.51 10.72 -9.98
C VAL A 42 0.85 12.12 -9.88
N LYS A 43 0.28 12.63 -10.96
CA LYS A 43 -0.43 13.91 -11.00
C LYS A 43 -1.90 13.78 -11.40
N GLY A 44 -2.32 12.58 -11.80
CA GLY A 44 -3.65 12.34 -12.34
C GLY A 44 -4.79 12.53 -11.34
N GLY A 45 -4.51 12.45 -10.04
CA GLY A 45 -5.47 12.65 -8.96
C GLY A 45 -5.54 14.06 -8.40
N VAL A 46 -4.74 15.02 -8.91
CA VAL A 46 -4.75 16.38 -8.40
C VAL A 46 -6.13 17.02 -8.60
N GLY A 47 -6.71 17.55 -7.52
CA GLY A 47 -8.06 18.12 -7.51
C GLY A 47 -9.17 17.06 -7.67
N LYS A 48 -8.88 15.79 -7.40
CA LYS A 48 -9.83 14.69 -7.52
C LYS A 48 -9.99 13.93 -6.21
N VAL A 49 -11.17 13.35 -6.03
CA VAL A 49 -11.49 12.32 -5.02
C VAL A 49 -11.60 10.99 -5.77
N ILE A 50 -10.94 9.97 -5.26
CA ILE A 50 -11.00 8.63 -5.84
C ILE A 50 -11.97 7.79 -5.01
N GLU A 51 -13.07 7.38 -5.62
CA GLU A 51 -14.08 6.53 -4.97
C GLU A 51 -14.03 5.11 -5.54
N TYR A 52 -13.71 4.16 -4.68
CA TYR A 52 -13.67 2.74 -5.03
C TYR A 52 -15.04 2.10 -4.80
N CYS A 53 -15.55 1.42 -5.80
CA CYS A 53 -16.86 0.77 -5.77
C CYS A 53 -16.86 -0.53 -6.59
N GLY A 54 -18.02 -1.13 -6.75
CA GLY A 54 -18.21 -2.38 -7.50
C GLY A 54 -18.14 -3.62 -6.60
N GLU A 55 -18.49 -4.78 -7.18
CA GLU A 55 -18.60 -6.02 -6.41
C GLU A 55 -17.23 -6.54 -5.89
N GLY A 56 -16.15 -6.22 -6.60
CA GLY A 56 -14.80 -6.59 -6.20
C GLY A 56 -14.39 -6.00 -4.84
N VAL A 57 -14.96 -4.84 -4.45
CA VAL A 57 -14.70 -4.22 -3.14
C VAL A 57 -15.06 -5.15 -1.98
N LYS A 58 -16.13 -5.94 -2.12
CA LYS A 58 -16.57 -6.89 -1.08
C LYS A 58 -15.56 -8.01 -0.82
N THR A 59 -14.64 -8.26 -1.76
CA THR A 59 -13.59 -9.28 -1.63
C THR A 59 -12.34 -8.76 -0.92
N LEU A 60 -12.25 -7.44 -0.68
CA LEU A 60 -11.11 -6.79 -0.04
C LEU A 60 -11.39 -6.53 1.45
N THR A 61 -10.46 -6.95 2.28
CA THR A 61 -10.47 -6.64 3.72
C THR A 61 -10.19 -5.16 3.98
N VAL A 62 -10.51 -4.66 5.17
CA VAL A 62 -10.21 -3.25 5.56
C VAL A 62 -8.72 -2.93 5.46
N PRO A 63 -7.77 -3.77 5.91
CA PRO A 63 -6.34 -3.51 5.70
C PRO A 63 -5.94 -3.42 4.22
N GLU A 64 -6.51 -4.23 3.35
CA GLU A 64 -6.27 -4.16 1.90
C GLU A 64 -6.81 -2.86 1.29
N ARG A 65 -8.02 -2.43 1.68
CA ARG A 65 -8.57 -1.12 1.30
C ARG A 65 -7.68 0.02 1.80
N ALA A 66 -7.15 -0.10 3.03
CA ALA A 66 -6.23 0.88 3.60
C ALA A 66 -4.92 0.98 2.81
N THR A 67 -4.35 -0.12 2.33
CA THR A 67 -3.19 -0.13 1.43
C THR A 67 -3.48 0.67 0.15
N ILE A 68 -4.63 0.46 -0.47
CA ILE A 68 -5.04 1.17 -1.69
C ILE A 68 -5.18 2.67 -1.42
N THR A 69 -5.92 3.07 -0.38
CA THR A 69 -6.13 4.49 -0.06
C THR A 69 -4.87 5.18 0.41
N ASN A 70 -3.97 4.49 1.12
CA ASN A 70 -2.68 5.04 1.53
C ASN A 70 -1.86 5.52 0.33
N MET A 71 -1.82 4.75 -0.75
CA MET A 71 -1.11 5.11 -1.96
C MET A 71 -1.91 6.06 -2.88
N GLY A 72 -3.15 6.38 -2.56
CA GLY A 72 -3.91 7.43 -3.22
C GLY A 72 -3.23 8.81 -3.12
N ALA A 73 -2.45 9.04 -2.07
CA ALA A 73 -1.61 10.23 -1.93
C ALA A 73 -0.54 10.34 -3.05
N GLU A 74 -0.08 9.22 -3.58
CA GLU A 74 0.92 9.20 -4.67
C GLU A 74 0.32 9.57 -6.02
N LEU A 75 -1.01 9.50 -6.18
CA LEU A 75 -1.74 10.07 -7.33
C LEU A 75 -1.84 11.60 -7.25
N GLY A 76 -1.49 12.21 -6.12
CA GLY A 76 -1.82 13.60 -5.83
C GLY A 76 -3.31 13.82 -5.51
N ALA A 77 -4.06 12.76 -5.22
CA ALA A 77 -5.49 12.83 -4.94
C ALA A 77 -5.79 13.62 -3.66
N THR A 78 -6.91 14.35 -3.66
CA THR A 78 -7.41 15.04 -2.48
C THR A 78 -7.75 14.05 -1.38
N THR A 79 -8.41 12.95 -1.73
CA THR A 79 -8.67 11.80 -0.86
C THR A 79 -9.02 10.57 -1.69
N SER A 80 -9.03 9.41 -1.02
CA SER A 80 -9.51 8.14 -1.57
C SER A 80 -10.46 7.50 -0.57
N ILE A 81 -11.59 6.99 -1.04
CA ILE A 81 -12.64 6.43 -0.17
C ILE A 81 -13.10 5.07 -0.67
N PHE A 82 -13.48 4.23 0.29
CA PHE A 82 -14.23 2.99 0.11
C PHE A 82 -15.55 3.06 0.83
N PRO A 83 -16.56 2.29 0.42
CA PRO A 83 -17.81 2.20 1.17
C PRO A 83 -17.59 1.60 2.57
N SER A 84 -18.43 2.03 3.52
CA SER A 84 -18.52 1.41 4.83
C SER A 84 -19.61 0.32 4.76
N ASP A 85 -19.19 -0.90 4.59
CA ASP A 85 -20.01 -2.08 4.38
C ASP A 85 -19.88 -3.10 5.55
N GLU A 86 -20.44 -4.29 5.37
CA GLU A 86 -20.35 -5.36 6.37
C GLU A 86 -18.90 -5.80 6.67
N THR A 87 -17.98 -5.68 5.70
CA THR A 87 -16.55 -5.94 5.92
C THR A 87 -15.98 -4.92 6.90
N THR A 88 -16.40 -3.65 6.78
CA THR A 88 -16.02 -2.59 7.72
C THR A 88 -16.62 -2.87 9.10
N LEU A 89 -17.89 -3.29 9.18
CA LEU A 89 -18.52 -3.68 10.45
C LEU A 89 -17.78 -4.83 11.12
N ALA A 90 -17.42 -5.88 10.36
CA ALA A 90 -16.69 -7.03 10.90
C ALA A 90 -15.31 -6.61 11.45
N PHE A 91 -14.62 -5.72 10.77
CA PHE A 91 -13.35 -5.17 11.24
C PHE A 91 -13.52 -4.35 12.52
N LEU A 92 -14.52 -3.48 12.59
CA LEU A 92 -14.80 -2.68 13.79
C LEU A 92 -15.25 -3.55 14.98
N LYS A 93 -16.02 -4.62 14.74
CA LYS A 93 -16.35 -5.61 15.78
C LYS A 93 -15.09 -6.24 16.39
N ALA A 94 -14.10 -6.61 15.56
CA ALA A 94 -12.85 -7.17 16.02
C ALA A 94 -11.96 -6.15 16.79
N GLN A 95 -12.31 -4.85 16.75
CA GLN A 95 -11.66 -3.76 17.47
C GLN A 95 -12.54 -3.24 18.65
N ASP A 96 -13.59 -3.96 19.03
CA ASP A 96 -14.57 -3.55 20.07
C ASP A 96 -15.19 -2.17 19.79
N ARG A 97 -15.44 -1.84 18.51
CA ARG A 97 -15.95 -0.55 18.03
C ARG A 97 -17.16 -0.69 17.11
N ALA A 98 -17.94 -1.73 17.27
CA ALA A 98 -19.12 -1.96 16.42
C ALA A 98 -20.21 -0.88 16.57
N ASP A 99 -20.26 -0.25 17.73
CA ASP A 99 -21.22 0.80 18.09
C ASP A 99 -21.07 2.10 17.29
N VAL A 100 -19.87 2.35 16.74
CA VAL A 100 -19.61 3.55 15.93
C VAL A 100 -19.79 3.30 14.43
N TRP A 101 -20.17 2.08 14.02
CA TRP A 101 -20.35 1.77 12.61
C TRP A 101 -21.65 2.35 12.06
N SER A 102 -21.58 2.86 10.86
CA SER A 102 -22.73 3.15 10.01
C SER A 102 -22.44 2.71 8.59
N GLU A 103 -23.46 2.23 7.90
CA GLU A 103 -23.35 1.96 6.46
C GLU A 103 -23.15 3.29 5.71
N LEU A 104 -22.21 3.30 4.77
CA LEU A 104 -21.98 4.42 3.89
C LEU A 104 -21.64 3.89 2.49
N LYS A 105 -22.42 4.28 1.52
CA LYS A 105 -22.24 3.95 0.11
C LYS A 105 -22.66 5.13 -0.75
N ALA A 106 -22.25 5.11 -2.02
CA ALA A 106 -22.76 6.06 -2.99
C ALA A 106 -24.28 5.85 -3.21
N ASP A 107 -24.97 6.93 -3.54
CA ASP A 107 -26.37 6.85 -3.98
C ASP A 107 -26.47 6.12 -5.32
N ASP A 108 -27.62 5.51 -5.59
CA ASP A 108 -27.83 4.70 -6.81
C ASP A 108 -27.74 5.55 -8.10
N ASP A 109 -28.02 6.86 -8.00
CA ASP A 109 -27.96 7.87 -9.05
C ASP A 109 -26.71 8.75 -9.01
N ALA A 110 -25.68 8.36 -8.24
CA ALA A 110 -24.43 9.11 -8.14
C ALA A 110 -23.77 9.30 -9.51
N VAL A 111 -23.40 10.52 -9.79
CA VAL A 111 -22.73 10.93 -11.04
C VAL A 111 -21.26 11.16 -10.81
N TYR A 112 -20.42 10.63 -11.69
CA TYR A 112 -18.97 10.71 -11.61
C TYR A 112 -18.41 11.46 -12.82
N ASP A 113 -17.34 12.23 -12.60
CA ASP A 113 -16.63 12.94 -13.67
C ASP A 113 -15.82 12.01 -14.57
N GLU A 114 -15.25 10.97 -13.98
CA GLU A 114 -14.41 9.99 -14.67
C GLU A 114 -14.68 8.58 -14.10
N GLN A 115 -14.44 7.55 -14.92
CA GLN A 115 -14.53 6.15 -14.46
C GLN A 115 -13.34 5.33 -14.95
N ILE A 116 -12.85 4.48 -14.07
CA ILE A 116 -11.80 3.48 -14.33
C ILE A 116 -12.35 2.12 -13.93
N ASP A 117 -12.41 1.17 -14.86
CA ASP A 117 -12.80 -0.21 -14.58
C ASP A 117 -11.56 -1.09 -14.43
N ILE A 118 -11.52 -1.88 -13.35
CA ILE A 118 -10.45 -2.83 -13.07
C ILE A 118 -11.08 -4.18 -12.71
N ASP A 119 -10.80 -5.19 -13.52
CA ASP A 119 -11.09 -6.58 -13.18
C ASP A 119 -9.92 -7.14 -12.37
N LEU A 120 -10.16 -7.37 -11.07
CA LEU A 120 -9.17 -7.89 -10.13
C LEU A 120 -8.62 -9.26 -10.56
N SER A 121 -9.41 -10.04 -11.29
CA SER A 121 -9.00 -11.37 -11.77
C SER A 121 -8.00 -11.33 -12.92
N GLN A 122 -7.90 -10.20 -13.61
CA GLN A 122 -6.97 -9.98 -14.73
C GLN A 122 -5.67 -9.28 -14.30
N LEU A 123 -5.61 -8.82 -13.05
CA LEU A 123 -4.38 -8.23 -12.54
C LEU A 123 -3.27 -9.28 -12.42
N VAL A 124 -2.07 -8.85 -12.71
CA VAL A 124 -0.83 -9.61 -12.52
C VAL A 124 0.03 -8.93 -11.47
N PRO A 125 0.99 -9.63 -10.84
CA PRO A 125 1.93 -8.99 -9.91
C PRO A 125 2.68 -7.83 -10.59
N LEU A 126 2.60 -6.66 -9.99
CA LEU A 126 3.17 -5.41 -10.48
C LEU A 126 4.28 -4.90 -9.54
N ALA A 127 5.16 -4.08 -10.08
CA ALA A 127 6.09 -3.31 -9.27
C ALA A 127 6.31 -1.92 -9.89
N ALA A 128 6.41 -0.90 -9.04
CA ALA A 128 6.85 0.42 -9.48
C ALA A 128 8.38 0.45 -9.53
N CYS A 129 8.92 0.66 -10.73
CA CYS A 129 10.35 0.78 -10.98
C CYS A 129 10.88 2.15 -10.53
N PRO A 130 12.21 2.28 -10.28
CA PRO A 130 12.81 3.58 -10.02
C PRO A 130 12.55 4.58 -11.18
N HIS A 131 12.33 5.85 -10.94
CA HIS A 131 12.28 6.60 -9.67
C HIS A 131 10.91 7.28 -9.54
N SER A 132 9.83 6.55 -9.81
CA SER A 132 8.46 7.09 -9.68
C SER A 132 7.46 5.97 -9.36
N PRO A 133 6.47 6.23 -8.48
CA PRO A 133 5.45 5.24 -8.15
C PRO A 133 4.54 4.85 -9.33
N ASP A 134 4.49 5.66 -10.39
CA ASP A 134 3.72 5.39 -11.61
C ASP A 134 4.55 4.71 -12.73
N ASN A 135 5.85 4.53 -12.53
CA ASN A 135 6.69 3.73 -13.43
C ASN A 135 6.45 2.23 -13.21
N VAL A 136 5.22 1.81 -13.41
CA VAL A 136 4.74 0.47 -13.08
C VAL A 136 4.95 -0.48 -14.26
N LYS A 137 5.49 -1.67 -13.93
CA LYS A 137 5.65 -2.79 -14.86
C LYS A 137 5.19 -4.09 -14.21
N SER A 138 4.85 -5.08 -15.03
CA SER A 138 4.68 -6.42 -14.50
C SER A 138 6.02 -6.99 -14.02
N VAL A 139 5.98 -7.82 -12.99
CA VAL A 139 7.19 -8.46 -12.44
C VAL A 139 7.91 -9.29 -13.52
N ASN A 140 7.17 -9.88 -14.45
CA ASN A 140 7.73 -10.65 -15.57
C ASN A 140 8.52 -9.78 -16.55
N GLU A 141 8.13 -8.51 -16.75
CA GLU A 141 8.85 -7.58 -17.62
C GLU A 141 10.15 -7.06 -16.99
N ILE A 142 10.20 -6.98 -15.65
CA ILE A 142 11.39 -6.53 -14.93
C ILE A 142 12.50 -7.59 -14.99
N GLY A 143 12.11 -8.87 -14.94
CA GLY A 143 13.06 -9.96 -14.96
C GLY A 143 13.85 -10.13 -13.65
N LYS A 144 15.02 -10.76 -13.74
CA LYS A 144 15.85 -11.07 -12.57
C LYS A 144 16.69 -9.87 -12.15
N LEU A 145 16.62 -9.50 -10.87
CA LEU A 145 17.44 -8.45 -10.27
C LEU A 145 18.32 -9.04 -9.17
N LYS A 146 19.57 -8.57 -9.09
CA LYS A 146 20.37 -8.79 -7.87
C LYS A 146 19.90 -7.83 -6.81
N ILE A 147 19.43 -8.36 -5.69
CA ILE A 147 18.83 -7.58 -4.59
C ILE A 147 19.89 -7.37 -3.52
N ASP A 148 20.04 -6.14 -3.02
CA ASP A 148 20.94 -5.80 -1.92
C ASP A 148 20.17 -5.56 -0.62
N GLN A 149 18.90 -5.13 -0.72
CA GLN A 149 18.09 -4.79 0.43
C GLN A 149 16.61 -5.10 0.20
N VAL A 150 15.92 -5.52 1.26
CA VAL A 150 14.47 -5.63 1.31
C VAL A 150 13.95 -4.89 2.55
N CYS A 151 12.95 -4.03 2.37
CA CYS A 151 12.28 -3.34 3.46
C CYS A 151 10.77 -3.61 3.42
N ILE A 152 10.23 -4.19 4.48
CA ILE A 152 8.82 -4.60 4.56
C ILE A 152 8.13 -3.78 5.65
N GLY A 153 6.89 -3.36 5.38
CA GLY A 153 6.03 -2.72 6.37
C GLY A 153 5.79 -1.24 6.12
N SER A 154 6.16 -0.38 7.08
CA SER A 154 5.87 1.06 7.10
C SER A 154 4.35 1.33 7.18
N CYS A 155 3.84 2.40 6.57
CA CYS A 155 2.41 2.73 6.59
C CYS A 155 1.58 1.95 5.55
N THR A 156 2.20 1.23 4.63
CA THR A 156 1.51 0.63 3.46
C THR A 156 1.16 -0.84 3.68
N ASN A 157 2.16 -1.70 3.90
CA ASN A 157 1.96 -3.15 4.08
C ASN A 157 2.54 -3.60 5.43
N SER A 158 1.87 -3.24 6.49
CA SER A 158 2.33 -3.47 7.86
C SER A 158 1.23 -3.84 8.83
N SER A 159 0.06 -4.19 8.33
CA SER A 159 -1.03 -4.72 9.13
C SER A 159 -0.63 -6.03 9.81
N TYR A 160 -1.38 -6.45 10.82
CA TYR A 160 -1.15 -7.74 11.46
C TYR A 160 -1.14 -8.90 10.44
N VAL A 161 -2.06 -8.88 9.48
CA VAL A 161 -2.13 -9.91 8.43
C VAL A 161 -0.89 -9.89 7.54
N ASP A 162 -0.39 -8.70 7.18
CA ASP A 162 0.85 -8.57 6.39
C ASP A 162 2.05 -9.14 7.17
N MET A 163 2.18 -8.78 8.45
CA MET A 163 3.26 -9.30 9.29
C MET A 163 3.19 -10.82 9.47
N MET A 164 1.99 -11.38 9.61
CA MET A 164 1.80 -12.84 9.68
C MET A 164 2.17 -13.54 8.37
N LYS A 165 1.86 -12.97 7.21
CA LYS A 165 2.32 -13.48 5.91
C LYS A 165 3.85 -13.52 5.83
N VAL A 166 4.50 -12.43 6.25
CA VAL A 166 5.98 -12.34 6.28
C VAL A 166 6.58 -13.40 7.21
N ALA A 167 6.05 -13.53 8.44
CA ALA A 167 6.51 -14.54 9.39
C ALA A 167 6.35 -15.95 8.83
N HIS A 168 5.20 -16.26 8.22
CA HIS A 168 4.95 -17.57 7.62
C HIS A 168 5.94 -17.89 6.50
N ILE A 169 6.29 -16.92 5.66
CA ILE A 169 7.27 -17.09 4.58
C ILE A 169 8.68 -17.32 5.14
N LEU A 170 9.04 -16.59 6.19
CA LEU A 170 10.39 -16.61 6.77
C LEU A 170 10.63 -17.78 7.74
N LYS A 171 9.57 -18.35 8.28
CA LYS A 171 9.67 -19.43 9.30
C LYS A 171 10.55 -20.58 8.83
N GLY A 172 11.57 -20.89 9.63
CA GLY A 172 12.54 -21.96 9.36
C GLY A 172 13.47 -21.68 8.17
N LYS A 173 13.53 -20.45 7.69
CA LYS A 173 14.43 -20.02 6.60
C LYS A 173 15.44 -18.99 7.11
N THR A 174 16.49 -18.78 6.35
CA THR A 174 17.50 -17.75 6.61
C THR A 174 17.61 -16.85 5.39
N VAL A 175 17.66 -15.54 5.62
CA VAL A 175 17.92 -14.55 4.58
C VAL A 175 19.34 -14.70 4.06
N ASP A 176 19.53 -14.55 2.76
CA ASP A 176 20.86 -14.55 2.16
C ASP A 176 21.74 -13.48 2.83
N PRO A 177 22.97 -13.83 3.28
CA PRO A 177 23.85 -12.90 4.01
C PRO A 177 24.26 -11.66 3.22
N SER A 178 24.11 -11.68 1.89
CA SER A 178 24.35 -10.50 1.05
C SER A 178 23.15 -9.53 1.01
N VAL A 179 22.00 -9.91 1.55
CA VAL A 179 20.76 -9.12 1.53
C VAL A 179 20.44 -8.57 2.92
N SER A 180 20.29 -7.25 3.02
CA SER A 180 19.79 -6.61 4.24
C SER A 180 18.26 -6.66 4.27
N LEU A 181 17.67 -7.44 5.18
CA LEU A 181 16.23 -7.47 5.41
C LEU A 181 15.85 -6.64 6.62
N ALA A 182 14.94 -5.68 6.44
CA ALA A 182 14.37 -4.87 7.51
C ALA A 182 12.84 -4.94 7.51
N ILE A 183 12.23 -5.02 8.69
CA ILE A 183 10.78 -5.13 8.88
C ILE A 183 10.33 -4.03 9.85
N ALA A 184 9.36 -3.21 9.43
CA ALA A 184 8.76 -2.14 10.22
C ALA A 184 7.27 -2.45 10.45
N PRO A 185 6.88 -3.00 11.62
CA PRO A 185 5.47 -3.21 11.96
C PRO A 185 4.68 -1.90 11.99
N GLY A 186 3.40 -1.94 11.61
CA GLY A 186 2.58 -0.74 11.42
C GLY A 186 2.21 0.01 12.70
N SER A 187 2.25 -0.65 13.85
CA SER A 187 1.93 -0.06 15.14
C SER A 187 2.53 -0.86 16.29
N LYS A 188 2.57 -0.24 17.48
CA LYS A 188 2.93 -0.94 18.73
C LYS A 188 2.00 -2.11 19.02
N GLN A 189 0.70 -1.98 18.70
CA GLN A 189 -0.25 -3.07 18.87
C GLN A 189 0.09 -4.27 17.98
N VAL A 190 0.36 -4.04 16.70
CA VAL A 190 0.80 -5.10 15.77
C VAL A 190 2.09 -5.74 16.26
N LEU A 191 3.09 -4.92 16.67
CA LEU A 191 4.35 -5.42 17.20
C LEU A 191 4.13 -6.33 18.43
N ASN A 192 3.27 -5.91 19.37
CA ASN A 192 2.94 -6.71 20.53
C ASN A 192 2.28 -8.05 20.15
N MET A 193 1.29 -8.02 19.27
CA MET A 193 0.59 -9.23 18.81
C MET A 193 1.51 -10.25 18.15
N ILE A 194 2.46 -9.79 17.32
CA ILE A 194 3.43 -10.71 16.68
C ILE A 194 4.52 -11.17 17.64
N ALA A 195 4.79 -10.42 18.72
CA ALA A 195 5.69 -10.86 19.79
C ALA A 195 5.04 -11.96 20.63
N GLU A 196 3.78 -11.78 21.02
CA GLU A 196 3.03 -12.74 21.83
C GLU A 196 2.82 -14.09 21.15
N ASN A 197 2.59 -14.11 19.83
CA ASN A 197 2.32 -15.34 19.08
C ASN A 197 3.60 -16.00 18.50
N GLY A 198 4.79 -15.44 18.75
CA GLY A 198 6.07 -15.98 18.30
C GLY A 198 6.48 -15.62 16.87
N ALA A 199 5.63 -14.95 16.10
CA ALA A 199 5.95 -14.55 14.71
C ALA A 199 7.17 -13.60 14.65
N LEU A 200 7.33 -12.71 15.63
CA LEU A 200 8.49 -11.84 15.75
C LEU A 200 9.79 -12.64 15.91
N ALA A 201 9.76 -13.70 16.73
CA ALA A 201 10.91 -14.58 16.92
C ALA A 201 11.31 -15.29 15.62
N ASP A 202 10.32 -15.79 14.84
CA ASP A 202 10.57 -16.40 13.54
C ASP A 202 11.23 -15.41 12.55
N MET A 203 10.79 -14.17 12.51
CA MET A 203 11.39 -13.12 11.68
C MET A 203 12.84 -12.80 12.08
N ILE A 204 13.11 -12.67 13.39
CA ILE A 204 14.44 -12.40 13.92
C ILE A 204 15.37 -13.58 13.63
N ALA A 205 14.90 -14.81 13.83
CA ALA A 205 15.67 -16.02 13.56
C ALA A 205 16.04 -16.16 12.07
N ALA A 206 15.19 -15.66 11.18
CA ALA A 206 15.47 -15.59 9.74
C ALA A 206 16.55 -14.56 9.37
N GLY A 207 16.97 -13.67 10.29
CA GLY A 207 17.95 -12.64 10.05
C GLY A 207 17.37 -11.25 9.77
N ALA A 208 16.07 -11.03 10.02
CA ALA A 208 15.45 -9.73 9.82
C ALA A 208 15.84 -8.74 10.94
N ARG A 209 16.16 -7.51 10.55
CA ARG A 209 16.24 -6.37 11.46
C ARG A 209 14.85 -5.82 11.71
N ILE A 210 14.42 -5.80 12.96
CA ILE A 210 13.13 -5.20 13.32
C ILE A 210 13.32 -3.71 13.59
N LEU A 211 12.53 -2.89 12.94
CA LEU A 211 12.55 -1.44 13.05
C LEU A 211 11.39 -0.95 13.92
N GLU A 212 11.47 0.29 14.34
CA GLU A 212 10.37 0.97 15.02
C GLU A 212 9.15 1.13 14.12
N SER A 213 7.96 1.19 14.73
CA SER A 213 6.69 1.46 14.04
C SER A 213 6.62 2.94 13.64
N ALA A 214 7.46 3.35 12.68
CA ALA A 214 7.63 4.73 12.23
C ALA A 214 8.00 4.80 10.75
N CYS A 215 7.91 6.01 10.18
CA CYS A 215 8.28 6.28 8.78
C CYS A 215 9.78 6.40 8.53
N GLY A 216 10.64 6.08 9.48
CA GLY A 216 12.09 6.23 9.38
C GLY A 216 12.73 5.65 8.11
N PRO A 217 12.54 4.36 7.81
CA PRO A 217 13.20 3.72 6.66
C PRO A 217 12.70 4.25 5.31
N CYS A 218 11.50 4.84 5.27
CA CYS A 218 10.92 5.43 4.05
C CYS A 218 11.77 6.60 3.53
N ILE A 219 12.39 7.36 4.44
CA ILE A 219 13.29 8.48 4.14
C ILE A 219 14.76 8.12 4.35
N GLY A 220 15.07 6.84 4.48
CA GLY A 220 16.43 6.35 4.65
C GLY A 220 16.99 6.42 6.08
N MET A 221 16.22 6.82 7.08
CA MET A 221 16.68 6.85 8.47
C MET A 221 16.99 5.44 8.96
N GLY A 222 18.28 5.21 9.23
CA GLY A 222 18.78 3.94 9.74
C GLY A 222 18.69 2.75 8.77
N GLN A 223 18.19 2.96 7.54
CA GLN A 223 17.98 1.89 6.55
C GLN A 223 18.04 2.45 5.10
N SER A 224 19.03 3.27 4.79
CA SER A 224 19.33 3.67 3.40
C SER A 224 19.85 2.48 2.59
N PRO A 225 19.53 2.40 1.29
CA PRO A 225 20.21 1.46 0.39
C PRO A 225 21.66 1.88 0.20
N ASN A 226 22.53 0.94 -0.17
CA ASN A 226 23.87 1.25 -0.62
C ASN A 226 23.84 2.08 -1.92
N SER A 227 24.92 2.80 -2.20
CA SER A 227 25.10 3.45 -3.51
C SER A 227 24.91 2.45 -4.65
N LYS A 228 24.05 2.80 -5.61
CA LYS A 228 23.61 1.93 -6.72
C LYS A 228 22.94 0.62 -6.29
N GLY A 229 22.67 0.43 -4.99
CA GLY A 229 22.05 -0.78 -4.46
C GLY A 229 20.59 -0.90 -4.89
N VAL A 230 20.15 -2.13 -5.13
CA VAL A 230 18.75 -2.46 -5.46
C VAL A 230 18.00 -2.80 -4.18
N SER A 231 16.96 -2.03 -3.89
CA SER A 231 16.10 -2.22 -2.72
C SER A 231 14.67 -2.51 -3.14
N LEU A 232 14.11 -3.64 -2.69
CA LEU A 232 12.68 -3.95 -2.82
C LEU A 232 11.96 -3.45 -1.56
N ARG A 233 10.88 -2.72 -1.74
CA ARG A 233 10.13 -2.14 -0.62
C ARG A 233 8.63 -2.30 -0.76
N THR A 234 7.98 -2.72 0.28
CA THR A 234 6.51 -2.70 0.35
C THR A 234 5.97 -1.32 0.73
N PHE A 235 6.79 -0.28 0.66
CA PHE A 235 6.48 1.12 0.96
C PHE A 235 5.72 1.78 -0.20
N ASN A 236 5.43 3.08 -0.07
CA ASN A 236 4.60 3.80 -1.03
C ASN A 236 5.39 4.75 -1.96
N ARG A 237 6.64 5.10 -1.66
CA ARG A 237 7.41 6.12 -2.41
C ARG A 237 8.80 5.65 -2.80
N ASN A 238 9.19 5.93 -4.05
CA ASN A 238 10.50 5.60 -4.59
C ASN A 238 11.12 6.73 -5.44
N PHE A 239 10.73 7.97 -5.21
CA PHE A 239 11.33 9.12 -5.87
C PHE A 239 12.84 9.15 -5.65
N GLU A 240 13.58 9.69 -6.62
CA GLU A 240 15.03 9.80 -6.58
C GLU A 240 15.53 10.43 -5.27
N GLY A 241 16.45 9.79 -4.61
CA GLY A 241 17.02 10.25 -3.34
C GLY A 241 16.08 10.18 -2.12
N ARG A 242 14.82 9.78 -2.29
CA ARG A 242 13.83 9.71 -1.21
C ARG A 242 14.30 8.87 -0.02
N SER A 243 14.97 7.76 -0.30
CA SER A 243 15.44 6.82 0.73
C SER A 243 16.90 7.09 1.19
N GLY A 244 17.41 8.28 0.93
CA GLY A 244 18.73 8.76 1.41
C GLY A 244 19.82 8.71 0.35
N THR A 245 19.83 7.74 -0.55
CA THR A 245 20.85 7.57 -1.59
C THR A 245 20.26 7.89 -2.96
N LYS A 246 20.81 8.88 -3.68
CA LYS A 246 20.29 9.33 -4.99
C LYS A 246 20.34 8.26 -6.07
N ASP A 247 21.41 7.50 -6.10
CA ASP A 247 21.66 6.45 -7.11
C ASP A 247 21.10 5.08 -6.70
N GLY A 248 20.45 4.98 -5.54
CA GLY A 248 19.76 3.77 -5.09
C GLY A 248 18.56 3.44 -5.98
N GLN A 249 18.43 2.17 -6.35
CA GLN A 249 17.37 1.68 -7.22
C GLN A 249 16.24 1.10 -6.37
N ILE A 250 15.20 1.89 -6.11
CA ILE A 250 14.08 1.51 -5.23
C ILE A 250 12.91 1.00 -6.07
N TYR A 251 12.54 -0.24 -5.86
CA TYR A 251 11.34 -0.86 -6.43
C TYR A 251 10.26 -0.96 -5.36
N LEU A 252 9.05 -0.52 -5.67
CA LEU A 252 7.87 -0.76 -4.81
C LEU A 252 7.17 -2.03 -5.27
N VAL A 253 7.03 -2.97 -4.34
CA VAL A 253 6.45 -4.31 -4.58
C VAL A 253 5.31 -4.60 -3.61
#